data_2c35c767d006e748dd79ff08fb88567c
#
_entry.id   2c35c767d006e748dd79ff08fb88567c
#
_cell.length_a   1.000
_cell.length_b   1.000
_cell.length_c   1.000
_cell.angle_alpha   90.00
_cell.angle_beta   90.00
_cell.angle_gamma   90.00
#
_symmetry.space_group_name_H-M   'P 1'
#
loop_
_entity.id
_entity.type
_entity.pdbx_description
1 polymer ?
#
loop_
_entity_poly.entity_id
_entity_poly.type
_entity_poly.pdbx_seq_one_letter_code
_entity_poly.pdbx_strand_id
1 'polypeptide(L)'
;MKVKHLVVAFLCMLGCCACSSPKTEVKSPDGHIKMTLTVDENGTPFYNVSVNDSLLIENSKMGFVEGNGVILGGGFRIEKTTFDSKDETWTQPWGENKTNRNHYNEMAVNLINEDQVQLTLRFRVFNDGVGFRYEYNVPNVDSLMITDELTTFHFRQDGTSWSIPASAETYELLYKQQPISEVE
;
A
#
# COMPACT_ATOMS: atom_id res chain seq x y z
N MET A 1 8.32 -11.12 74.91
CA MET A 1 8.59 -11.68 73.55
C MET A 1 7.76 -10.88 72.56
N LYS A 2 8.41 -10.08 71.67
CA LYS A 2 7.75 -9.27 70.67
C LYS A 2 7.92 -9.97 69.32
N VAL A 3 6.83 -10.44 68.71
CA VAL A 3 6.80 -11.05 67.37
C VAL A 3 6.74 -9.92 66.34
N LYS A 4 7.73 -9.82 65.51
CA LYS A 4 7.75 -8.86 64.38
C LYS A 4 7.09 -9.53 63.19
N HIS A 5 5.97 -8.95 62.74
CA HIS A 5 5.31 -9.34 61.49
C HIS A 5 6.11 -8.78 60.32
N LEU A 6 6.68 -9.65 59.49
CA LEU A 6 7.33 -9.33 58.22
C LEU A 6 6.24 -9.31 57.11
N VAL A 7 5.85 -8.13 56.67
CA VAL A 7 4.95 -7.98 55.52
C VAL A 7 5.80 -8.04 54.25
N VAL A 8 5.70 -9.14 53.53
CA VAL A 8 6.29 -9.25 52.17
C VAL A 8 5.31 -8.65 51.16
N ALA A 9 5.62 -7.47 50.67
CA ALA A 9 4.88 -6.85 49.59
C ALA A 9 5.28 -7.51 48.25
N PHE A 10 4.38 -8.32 47.69
CA PHE A 10 4.56 -8.94 46.37
C PHE A 10 4.14 -7.90 45.34
N LEU A 11 5.12 -7.21 44.76
CA LEU A 11 4.93 -6.22 43.68
C LEU A 11 4.71 -6.99 42.38
N CYS A 12 3.43 -7.19 41.99
CA CYS A 12 3.05 -7.67 40.65
C CYS A 12 3.41 -6.60 39.61
N MET A 13 4.57 -6.79 38.94
CA MET A 13 4.83 -6.07 37.68
C MET A 13 3.87 -6.60 36.59
N LEU A 14 2.77 -5.90 36.41
CA LEU A 14 1.97 -6.02 35.19
C LEU A 14 2.80 -5.46 34.02
N GLY A 15 3.51 -6.34 33.32
CA GLY A 15 4.11 -6.03 32.05
C GLY A 15 3.00 -5.73 31.05
N CYS A 16 2.70 -4.44 30.81
CA CYS A 16 1.94 -4.02 29.64
C CYS A 16 2.74 -4.42 28.41
N CYS A 17 2.42 -5.56 27.79
CA CYS A 17 2.77 -5.80 26.40
C CYS A 17 2.05 -4.71 25.59
N ALA A 18 2.72 -3.60 25.32
CA ALA A 18 2.29 -2.64 24.31
C ALA A 18 2.35 -3.38 22.97
N CYS A 19 1.21 -3.90 22.52
CA CYS A 19 1.02 -4.39 21.17
C CYS A 19 1.15 -3.17 20.26
N SER A 20 2.35 -2.82 19.83
CA SER A 20 2.54 -1.78 18.82
C SER A 20 1.98 -2.33 17.52
N SER A 21 0.95 -1.67 16.99
CA SER A 21 0.46 -1.97 15.65
C SER A 21 1.63 -1.95 14.66
N PRO A 22 1.69 -2.88 13.72
CA PRO A 22 2.79 -2.93 12.76
C PRO A 22 2.88 -1.59 12.02
N LYS A 23 4.11 -1.06 11.90
CA LYS A 23 4.34 0.17 11.15
C LYS A 23 4.03 -0.10 9.67
N THR A 24 3.10 0.65 9.12
CA THR A 24 2.65 0.57 7.72
C THR A 24 2.81 1.91 7.00
N GLU A 25 3.97 2.53 7.19
CA GLU A 25 4.35 3.81 6.59
C GLU A 25 5.74 3.70 5.99
N VAL A 26 5.90 4.24 4.77
CA VAL A 26 7.18 4.39 4.08
C VAL A 26 7.28 5.80 3.50
N LYS A 27 8.50 6.37 3.50
CA LYS A 27 8.78 7.69 2.94
C LYS A 27 9.77 7.58 1.79
N SER A 28 9.74 8.58 0.90
CA SER A 28 10.79 8.78 -0.10
C SER A 28 12.17 8.94 0.55
N PRO A 29 13.27 8.71 -0.19
CA PRO A 29 14.61 8.92 0.33
C PRO A 29 14.86 10.33 0.90
N ASP A 30 14.27 11.36 0.30
CA ASP A 30 14.33 12.76 0.78
C ASP A 30 13.26 13.09 1.85
N GLY A 31 12.33 12.19 2.12
CA GLY A 31 11.29 12.32 3.13
C GLY A 31 10.08 13.16 2.75
N HIS A 32 10.02 13.72 1.52
CA HIS A 32 8.95 14.61 1.09
C HIS A 32 7.65 13.87 0.74
N ILE A 33 7.75 12.66 0.18
CA ILE A 33 6.59 11.82 -0.13
C ILE A 33 6.45 10.73 0.93
N LYS A 34 5.24 10.57 1.42
CA LYS A 34 4.89 9.56 2.42
C LYS A 34 3.72 8.74 1.94
N MET A 35 3.84 7.43 2.03
CA MET A 35 2.78 6.48 1.75
C MET A 35 2.44 5.69 3.01
N THR A 36 1.16 5.53 3.29
CA THR A 36 0.65 4.72 4.40
C THR A 36 -0.37 3.70 3.91
N LEU A 37 -0.38 2.52 4.53
CA LEU A 37 -1.38 1.49 4.32
C LEU A 37 -2.18 1.31 5.60
N THR A 38 -3.49 1.11 5.47
CA THR A 38 -4.40 0.70 6.54
C THR A 38 -5.24 -0.47 6.08
N VAL A 39 -5.73 -1.27 7.01
CA VAL A 39 -6.71 -2.33 6.74
C VAL A 39 -7.89 -2.04 7.66
N ASP A 40 -9.08 -1.95 7.07
CA ASP A 40 -10.30 -1.66 7.83
C ASP A 40 -10.82 -2.88 8.63
N GLU A 41 -11.93 -2.71 9.32
CA GLU A 41 -12.58 -3.77 10.12
C GLU A 41 -13.07 -4.96 9.28
N ASN A 42 -13.31 -4.76 7.97
CA ASN A 42 -13.68 -5.79 7.03
C ASN A 42 -12.47 -6.45 6.36
N GLY A 43 -11.26 -6.08 6.75
CA GLY A 43 -10.04 -6.58 6.16
C GLY A 43 -9.75 -6.03 4.77
N THR A 44 -10.34 -4.88 4.40
CA THR A 44 -10.08 -4.22 3.11
C THR A 44 -8.88 -3.30 3.24
N PRO A 45 -7.87 -3.42 2.36
CA PRO A 45 -6.71 -2.53 2.38
C PRO A 45 -7.01 -1.19 1.70
N PHE A 46 -6.55 -0.11 2.35
CA PHE A 46 -6.60 1.26 1.85
C PHE A 46 -5.23 1.91 1.95
N TYR A 47 -4.94 2.83 1.02
CA TYR A 47 -3.70 3.59 1.08
C TYR A 47 -3.93 5.10 1.03
N ASN A 48 -2.94 5.83 1.55
CA ASN A 48 -2.88 7.28 1.47
C ASN A 48 -1.50 7.70 0.97
N VAL A 49 -1.45 8.81 0.24
CA VAL A 49 -0.20 9.45 -0.18
C VAL A 49 -0.22 10.92 0.24
N SER A 50 0.84 11.36 0.92
CA SER A 50 1.06 12.76 1.28
C SER A 50 2.34 13.29 0.65
N VAL A 51 2.33 14.55 0.27
CA VAL A 51 3.49 15.29 -0.25
C VAL A 51 3.70 16.52 0.64
N ASN A 52 4.89 16.66 1.23
CA ASN A 52 5.19 17.72 2.19
C ASN A 52 4.13 17.84 3.31
N ASP A 53 3.78 16.69 3.90
CA ASP A 53 2.74 16.52 4.91
C ASP A 53 1.30 16.89 4.49
N SER A 54 1.10 17.34 3.24
CA SER A 54 -0.23 17.57 2.67
C SER A 54 -0.75 16.29 2.02
N LEU A 55 -1.96 15.86 2.41
CA LEU A 55 -2.60 14.67 1.86
C LEU A 55 -3.03 14.93 0.41
N LEU A 56 -2.55 14.11 -0.52
CA LEU A 56 -2.85 14.16 -1.95
C LEU A 56 -3.87 13.10 -2.34
N ILE A 57 -3.62 11.85 -1.95
CA ILE A 57 -4.50 10.70 -2.16
C ILE A 57 -4.93 10.17 -0.80
N GLU A 58 -6.25 10.00 -0.59
CA GLU A 58 -6.78 9.55 0.70
C GLU A 58 -7.76 8.39 0.55
N ASN A 59 -7.72 7.47 1.52
CA ASN A 59 -8.65 6.34 1.65
C ASN A 59 -8.91 5.62 0.32
N SER A 60 -7.85 5.45 -0.47
CA SER A 60 -7.94 4.77 -1.76
C SER A 60 -7.90 3.28 -1.58
N LYS A 61 -8.97 2.62 -2.04
CA LYS A 61 -9.17 1.17 -1.90
C LYS A 61 -8.20 0.40 -2.77
N MET A 62 -7.83 -0.79 -2.31
CA MET A 62 -7.00 -1.75 -3.05
C MET A 62 -7.67 -3.12 -3.08
N GLY A 63 -7.50 -3.85 -4.18
CA GLY A 63 -7.98 -5.21 -4.33
C GLY A 63 -8.53 -5.51 -5.71
N PHE A 64 -9.01 -6.75 -5.87
CA PHE A 64 -9.62 -7.23 -7.11
C PHE A 64 -10.92 -7.99 -6.81
N VAL A 65 -11.75 -8.13 -7.83
CA VAL A 65 -12.85 -9.10 -7.88
C VAL A 65 -12.38 -10.30 -8.70
N GLU A 66 -12.59 -11.48 -8.17
CA GLU A 66 -12.17 -12.73 -8.77
C GLU A 66 -13.38 -13.57 -9.15
N GLY A 67 -13.35 -14.21 -10.34
CA GLY A 67 -14.47 -14.94 -10.91
C GLY A 67 -14.69 -16.35 -10.37
N ASN A 68 -13.74 -16.91 -9.61
CA ASN A 68 -13.79 -18.27 -9.08
C ASN A 68 -14.20 -18.34 -7.58
N GLY A 69 -14.64 -17.23 -7.01
CA GLY A 69 -15.08 -17.13 -5.61
C GLY A 69 -13.96 -16.91 -4.59
N VAL A 70 -12.74 -16.62 -5.04
CA VAL A 70 -11.62 -16.26 -4.14
C VAL A 70 -11.77 -14.80 -3.70
N ILE A 71 -11.64 -14.52 -2.41
CA ILE A 71 -11.73 -13.17 -1.87
C ILE A 71 -10.37 -12.48 -2.02
N LEU A 72 -10.28 -11.51 -2.94
CA LEU A 72 -9.07 -10.73 -3.22
C LEU A 72 -9.16 -9.25 -2.81
N GLY A 73 -10.28 -8.79 -2.30
CA GLY A 73 -10.52 -7.39 -1.95
C GLY A 73 -10.91 -7.13 -0.49
N GLY A 74 -10.84 -8.15 0.38
CA GLY A 74 -11.23 -8.01 1.80
C GLY A 74 -10.91 -9.24 2.63
N GLY A 75 -11.31 -9.22 3.91
CA GLY A 75 -11.06 -10.32 4.86
C GLY A 75 -9.61 -10.45 5.33
N PHE A 76 -8.75 -9.51 4.95
CA PHE A 76 -7.33 -9.54 5.25
C PHE A 76 -6.98 -8.99 6.63
N ARG A 77 -5.94 -9.54 7.23
CA ARG A 77 -5.22 -8.96 8.37
C ARG A 77 -3.74 -8.83 8.03
N ILE A 78 -3.08 -7.86 8.63
CA ILE A 78 -1.64 -7.69 8.46
C ILE A 78 -0.94 -8.81 9.24
N GLU A 79 -0.10 -9.56 8.55
CA GLU A 79 0.75 -10.60 9.13
C GLU A 79 2.15 -10.05 9.41
N LYS A 80 2.73 -9.35 8.44
CA LYS A 80 4.10 -8.85 8.54
C LYS A 80 4.30 -7.62 7.65
N THR A 81 5.12 -6.68 8.10
CA THR A 81 5.64 -5.58 7.29
C THR A 81 7.16 -5.65 7.23
N THR A 82 7.71 -5.50 6.04
CA THR A 82 9.16 -5.44 5.81
C THR A 82 9.52 -4.17 5.05
N PHE A 83 10.75 -3.68 5.27
CA PHE A 83 11.27 -2.49 4.63
C PHE A 83 12.59 -2.79 3.95
N ASP A 84 12.81 -2.13 2.82
CA ASP A 84 14.06 -2.18 2.06
C ASP A 84 14.33 -0.82 1.41
N SER A 85 15.52 -0.61 0.89
CA SER A 85 15.88 0.59 0.15
C SER A 85 16.86 0.24 -0.96
N LYS A 86 16.80 0.97 -2.05
CA LYS A 86 17.69 0.76 -3.19
C LYS A 86 18.17 2.09 -3.75
N ASP A 87 19.44 2.14 -4.13
CA ASP A 87 20.05 3.23 -4.87
C ASP A 87 21.03 2.63 -5.88
N GLU A 88 20.60 2.49 -7.12
CA GLU A 88 21.38 1.94 -8.20
C GLU A 88 21.24 2.79 -9.45
N THR A 89 22.20 2.69 -10.33
CA THR A 89 22.21 3.39 -11.62
C THR A 89 22.53 2.41 -12.72
N TRP A 90 21.76 2.46 -13.82
CA TRP A 90 22.05 1.71 -15.02
C TRP A 90 22.09 2.61 -16.25
N THR A 91 22.73 2.12 -17.29
CA THR A 91 22.77 2.78 -18.59
C THR A 91 22.00 1.94 -19.61
N GLN A 92 21.32 2.63 -20.51
CA GLN A 92 20.60 2.01 -21.62
C GLN A 92 21.13 2.51 -22.96
N PRO A 93 21.12 1.67 -24.01
CA PRO A 93 21.68 2.02 -25.31
C PRO A 93 20.83 3.04 -26.08
N TRP A 94 19.56 3.16 -25.76
CA TRP A 94 18.60 4.07 -26.38
C TRP A 94 17.57 4.56 -25.35
N GLY A 95 16.79 5.59 -25.72
CA GLY A 95 15.83 6.26 -24.84
C GLY A 95 16.21 7.70 -24.58
N GLU A 96 15.35 8.44 -23.90
CA GLU A 96 15.57 9.87 -23.59
C GLU A 96 16.76 10.09 -22.65
N ASN A 97 16.92 9.19 -21.67
CA ASN A 97 18.02 9.27 -20.70
C ASN A 97 18.97 8.11 -20.89
N LYS A 98 20.26 8.42 -21.12
CA LYS A 98 21.31 7.40 -21.17
C LYS A 98 21.51 6.72 -19.81
N THR A 99 21.38 7.48 -18.73
CA THR A 99 21.64 7.02 -17.37
C THR A 99 20.38 7.20 -16.55
N ASN A 100 19.90 6.11 -15.93
CA ASN A 100 18.72 6.09 -15.09
C ASN A 100 19.11 5.69 -13.67
N ARG A 101 18.73 6.51 -12.69
CA ARG A 101 18.90 6.20 -11.27
C ARG A 101 17.61 5.61 -10.73
N ASN A 102 17.71 4.48 -10.05
CA ASN A 102 16.63 3.79 -9.35
C ASN A 102 16.87 3.93 -7.85
N HIS A 103 16.30 4.99 -7.26
CA HIS A 103 16.49 5.33 -5.85
C HIS A 103 15.16 5.45 -5.12
N TYR A 104 14.87 4.47 -4.27
CA TYR A 104 13.59 4.38 -3.55
C TYR A 104 13.75 3.74 -2.17
N ASN A 105 12.77 3.99 -1.32
CA ASN A 105 12.49 3.15 -0.16
C ASN A 105 11.27 2.26 -0.47
N GLU A 106 11.33 1.01 0.01
CA GLU A 106 10.30 0.01 -0.22
C GLU A 106 9.65 -0.42 1.10
N MET A 107 8.34 -0.63 1.06
CA MET A 107 7.57 -1.29 2.10
C MET A 107 6.79 -2.44 1.47
N ALA A 108 6.95 -3.64 2.00
CA ALA A 108 6.12 -4.79 1.63
C ALA A 108 5.28 -5.20 2.84
N VAL A 109 3.96 -5.17 2.67
CA VAL A 109 2.99 -5.56 3.70
C VAL A 109 2.36 -6.88 3.29
N ASN A 110 2.64 -7.92 4.07
CA ASN A 110 2.06 -9.24 3.87
C ASN A 110 0.73 -9.30 4.62
N LEU A 111 -0.32 -9.58 3.88
CA LEU A 111 -1.68 -9.75 4.32
C LEU A 111 -2.09 -11.22 4.16
N ILE A 112 -2.94 -11.71 5.04
CA ILE A 112 -3.51 -13.06 4.96
C ILE A 112 -4.98 -13.01 5.39
N ASN A 113 -5.84 -13.79 4.73
CA ASN A 113 -7.23 -13.96 5.10
C ASN A 113 -7.50 -15.34 5.74
N GLU A 114 -8.74 -15.62 6.11
CA GLU A 114 -9.14 -16.89 6.71
C GLU A 114 -8.98 -18.08 5.76
N ASP A 115 -9.13 -17.86 4.45
CA ASP A 115 -8.94 -18.87 3.40
C ASP A 115 -7.47 -19.15 3.07
N GLN A 116 -6.54 -18.61 3.87
CA GLN A 116 -5.09 -18.71 3.66
C GLN A 116 -4.59 -18.06 2.36
N VAL A 117 -5.39 -17.19 1.75
CA VAL A 117 -4.95 -16.36 0.64
C VAL A 117 -3.93 -15.35 1.18
N GLN A 118 -2.76 -15.33 0.59
CA GLN A 118 -1.71 -14.37 0.92
C GLN A 118 -1.66 -13.28 -0.15
N LEU A 119 -1.66 -12.04 0.31
CA LEU A 119 -1.48 -10.86 -0.51
C LEU A 119 -0.30 -10.06 0.03
N THR A 120 0.71 -9.83 -0.80
CA THR A 120 1.75 -8.86 -0.51
C THR A 120 1.48 -7.59 -1.31
N LEU A 121 1.26 -6.48 -0.60
CA LEU A 121 1.22 -5.15 -1.18
C LEU A 121 2.62 -4.55 -1.07
N ARG A 122 3.26 -4.35 -2.22
CA ARG A 122 4.61 -3.81 -2.30
C ARG A 122 4.57 -2.38 -2.83
N PHE A 123 5.07 -1.46 -2.02
CA PHE A 123 5.12 -0.02 -2.33
C PHE A 123 6.57 0.43 -2.46
N ARG A 124 6.86 1.17 -3.52
CA ARG A 124 8.13 1.88 -3.71
C ARG A 124 7.86 3.36 -3.75
N VAL A 125 8.56 4.08 -2.92
CA VAL A 125 8.42 5.54 -2.82
C VAL A 125 9.74 6.17 -3.24
N PHE A 126 9.67 6.88 -4.35
CA PHE A 126 10.74 7.67 -4.95
C PHE A 126 10.62 9.14 -4.53
N ASN A 127 11.61 9.97 -4.84
CA ASN A 127 11.54 11.41 -4.55
C ASN A 127 10.51 12.14 -5.43
N ASP A 128 10.09 11.53 -6.52
CA ASP A 128 9.18 12.08 -7.54
C ASP A 128 7.89 11.28 -7.72
N GLY A 129 7.68 10.22 -6.96
CA GLY A 129 6.47 9.42 -7.10
C GLY A 129 6.38 8.19 -6.23
N VAL A 130 5.24 7.51 -6.37
CA VAL A 130 4.93 6.24 -5.70
C VAL A 130 4.51 5.21 -6.74
N GLY A 131 5.05 4.02 -6.64
CA GLY A 131 4.58 2.85 -7.38
C GLY A 131 4.18 1.73 -6.43
N PHE A 132 3.21 0.92 -6.82
CA PHE A 132 2.85 -0.28 -6.05
C PHE A 132 2.49 -1.43 -6.97
N ARG A 133 2.50 -2.64 -6.39
CA ARG A 133 2.02 -3.85 -7.05
C ARG A 133 1.42 -4.82 -6.04
N TYR A 134 0.58 -5.70 -6.56
CA TYR A 134 0.00 -6.83 -5.86
C TYR A 134 0.79 -8.10 -6.16
N GLU A 135 1.04 -8.90 -5.13
CA GLU A 135 1.63 -10.23 -5.24
C GLU A 135 0.71 -11.21 -4.50
N TYR A 136 -0.10 -11.97 -5.24
CA TYR A 136 -1.02 -12.95 -4.66
C TYR A 136 -0.39 -14.35 -4.61
N ASN A 137 -0.65 -15.06 -3.52
CA ASN A 137 -0.40 -16.48 -3.39
C ASN A 137 -1.69 -17.14 -2.87
N VAL A 138 -2.36 -17.88 -3.74
CA VAL A 138 -3.61 -18.56 -3.45
C VAL A 138 -3.35 -20.07 -3.40
N PRO A 139 -3.63 -20.74 -2.26
CA PRO A 139 -3.38 -22.18 -2.13
C PRO A 139 -4.12 -23.00 -3.20
N ASN A 140 -3.40 -23.93 -3.83
CA ASN A 140 -3.91 -24.87 -4.85
C ASN A 140 -4.54 -24.22 -6.10
N VAL A 141 -4.14 -22.97 -6.41
CA VAL A 141 -4.60 -22.22 -7.59
C VAL A 141 -3.40 -21.76 -8.40
N ASP A 142 -3.27 -22.22 -9.63
CA ASP A 142 -2.18 -21.86 -10.52
C ASP A 142 -2.45 -20.56 -11.30
N SER A 143 -3.72 -20.15 -11.41
CA SER A 143 -4.13 -18.94 -12.12
C SER A 143 -5.37 -18.32 -11.48
N LEU A 144 -5.44 -16.99 -11.48
CA LEU A 144 -6.58 -16.21 -11.02
C LEU A 144 -7.34 -15.62 -12.20
N MET A 145 -8.67 -15.67 -12.14
CA MET A 145 -9.54 -14.99 -13.10
C MET A 145 -9.97 -13.65 -12.50
N ILE A 146 -9.26 -12.58 -12.81
CA ILE A 146 -9.63 -11.24 -12.37
C ILE A 146 -10.76 -10.73 -13.27
N THR A 147 -11.90 -10.39 -12.69
CA THR A 147 -13.09 -9.88 -13.40
C THR A 147 -13.24 -8.37 -13.23
N ASP A 148 -12.69 -7.80 -12.17
CA ASP A 148 -12.72 -6.36 -11.93
C ASP A 148 -11.56 -5.94 -11.02
N GLU A 149 -11.13 -4.69 -11.13
CA GLU A 149 -10.12 -4.06 -10.28
C GLU A 149 -10.77 -3.02 -9.37
N LEU A 150 -10.52 -3.15 -8.06
CA LEU A 150 -11.07 -2.28 -7.02
C LEU A 150 -10.13 -1.14 -6.62
N THR A 151 -8.97 -1.05 -7.27
CA THR A 151 -7.96 0.00 -6.98
C THR A 151 -8.53 1.36 -7.34
N THR A 152 -8.53 2.27 -6.37
CA THR A 152 -8.96 3.65 -6.57
C THR A 152 -7.84 4.64 -6.36
N PHE A 153 -7.98 5.84 -6.93
CA PHE A 153 -7.12 6.99 -6.74
C PHE A 153 -8.00 8.16 -6.31
N HIS A 154 -8.35 8.21 -5.03
CA HIS A 154 -9.20 9.26 -4.48
C HIS A 154 -8.36 10.50 -4.15
N PHE A 155 -8.35 11.46 -5.06
CA PHE A 155 -7.68 12.75 -4.85
C PHE A 155 -8.45 13.61 -3.86
N ARG A 156 -7.74 14.13 -2.85
CA ARG A 156 -8.34 14.98 -1.83
C ARG A 156 -8.85 16.32 -2.36
N GLN A 157 -8.23 16.81 -3.41
CA GLN A 157 -8.59 18.05 -4.09
C GLN A 157 -8.78 17.78 -5.58
N ASP A 158 -9.76 18.43 -6.17
CA ASP A 158 -9.91 18.38 -7.60
C ASP A 158 -8.74 19.09 -8.29
N GLY A 159 -8.42 18.64 -9.49
CA GLY A 159 -7.30 19.15 -10.26
C GLY A 159 -7.62 19.08 -11.75
N THR A 160 -6.68 19.52 -12.57
CA THR A 160 -6.81 19.42 -14.02
C THR A 160 -6.24 18.08 -14.50
N SER A 161 -7.05 17.32 -15.20
CA SER A 161 -6.63 16.10 -15.92
C SER A 161 -6.44 16.37 -17.42
N TRP A 162 -5.58 15.57 -18.00
CA TRP A 162 -5.42 15.45 -19.46
C TRP A 162 -5.69 14.00 -19.80
N SER A 163 -6.89 13.66 -20.22
CA SER A 163 -7.36 12.28 -20.40
C SER A 163 -7.93 12.08 -21.82
N ILE A 164 -7.91 10.82 -22.24
CA ILE A 164 -8.64 10.36 -23.41
C ILE A 164 -9.65 9.30 -22.97
N PRO A 165 -10.83 9.20 -23.61
CA PRO A 165 -11.77 8.12 -23.32
C PRO A 165 -11.13 6.74 -23.55
N ALA A 166 -11.47 5.77 -22.72
CA ALA A 166 -11.04 4.39 -22.93
C ALA A 166 -11.66 3.85 -24.24
N SER A 167 -10.82 3.30 -25.11
CA SER A 167 -11.25 2.67 -26.35
C SER A 167 -10.44 1.41 -26.60
N ALA A 168 -11.11 0.27 -26.69
CA ALA A 168 -10.46 -1.02 -26.91
C ALA A 168 -9.85 -1.17 -28.32
N GLU A 169 -10.36 -0.43 -29.29
CA GLU A 169 -9.96 -0.58 -30.70
C GLU A 169 -9.05 0.56 -31.21
N THR A 170 -9.04 1.70 -30.52
CA THR A 170 -8.22 2.86 -30.90
C THR A 170 -7.86 3.69 -29.68
N TYR A 171 -6.64 4.23 -29.68
CA TYR A 171 -6.14 5.23 -28.71
C TYR A 171 -5.84 6.57 -29.40
N GLU A 172 -6.23 6.72 -30.66
CA GLU A 172 -6.00 7.92 -31.49
C GLU A 172 -7.06 9.02 -31.25
N LEU A 173 -7.54 9.13 -30.00
CA LEU A 173 -8.46 10.19 -29.61
C LEU A 173 -7.69 11.40 -29.10
N LEU A 174 -8.30 12.58 -29.24
CA LEU A 174 -7.71 13.80 -28.71
C LEU A 174 -7.82 13.84 -27.19
N TYR A 175 -6.76 14.32 -26.53
CA TYR A 175 -6.80 14.59 -25.11
C TYR A 175 -7.81 15.67 -24.78
N LYS A 176 -8.59 15.45 -23.75
CA LYS A 176 -9.45 16.45 -23.14
C LYS A 176 -8.77 17.00 -21.88
N GLN A 177 -8.74 18.32 -21.75
CA GLN A 177 -8.38 18.98 -20.51
C GLN A 177 -9.67 19.23 -19.73
N GLN A 178 -9.80 18.61 -18.57
CA GLN A 178 -11.01 18.71 -17.74
C GLN A 178 -10.65 18.51 -16.26
N PRO A 179 -11.52 18.93 -15.32
CA PRO A 179 -11.38 18.56 -13.91
C PRO A 179 -11.31 17.04 -13.72
N ILE A 180 -10.57 16.58 -12.72
CA ILE A 180 -10.48 15.13 -12.40
C ILE A 180 -11.88 14.58 -12.11
N SER A 181 -12.73 15.35 -11.42
CA SER A 181 -14.11 14.99 -11.09
C SER A 181 -15.04 14.81 -12.30
N GLU A 182 -14.63 15.24 -13.50
CA GLU A 182 -15.38 15.13 -14.76
C GLU A 182 -14.81 14.04 -15.68
N VAL A 183 -13.81 13.30 -15.25
CA VAL A 183 -13.26 12.15 -16.02
C VAL A 183 -14.21 10.98 -15.90
N GLU A 184 -14.72 10.49 -17.03
CA GLU A 184 -15.61 9.34 -17.16
C GLU A 184 -14.81 8.04 -17.37
#